data_7974df2aed53ce5803903664ad54e612
#
_entry.id   7974df2aed53ce5803903664ad54e612
#
_cell.length_a   1.000
_cell.length_b   1.000
_cell.length_c   1.000
_cell.angle_alpha   90.00
_cell.angle_beta   90.00
_cell.angle_gamma   90.00
#
_symmetry.space_group_name_H-M   'P 1'
#
loop_
_entity.id
_entity.type
_entity.pdbx_description
1 polymer ?
#
loop_
_entity_poly.entity_id
_entity_poly.type
_entity_poly.pdbx_seq_one_letter_code
_entity_poly.pdbx_strand_id
1 'polypeptide(L)'
;MTAVNTAAGLTSLVQSTVKAENIRLLALDVDGVLTDGGLYIGAGGETSKRFNVQDGLAISCAIRNNLIVAIITGRQSEIVCRRAAEVGITEIY
;
A
#
# COMPACT_ATOMS: atom_id res chain seq x y z
N MET A 1 -0.05 5.48 -14.27
CA MET A 1 -0.63 4.32 -13.57
C MET A 1 -1.58 4.78 -12.48
N THR A 2 -2.67 4.10 -12.32
CA THR A 2 -3.66 4.44 -11.30
C THR A 2 -3.36 3.69 -10.02
N ALA A 3 -3.44 4.37 -8.87
CA ALA A 3 -3.34 3.72 -7.57
C ALA A 3 -4.56 2.82 -7.35
N VAL A 4 -4.36 1.73 -6.64
CA VAL A 4 -5.45 0.82 -6.26
C VAL A 4 -5.70 0.93 -4.76
N ASN A 5 -6.96 0.69 -4.35
CA ASN A 5 -7.40 0.97 -2.99
C ASN A 5 -7.15 -0.18 -2.02
N THR A 6 -7.36 -1.40 -2.48
CA THR A 6 -7.40 -2.60 -1.64
C THR A 6 -6.76 -3.75 -2.37
N ALA A 7 -6.53 -4.85 -1.66
CA ALA A 7 -6.06 -6.09 -2.30
C ALA A 7 -7.01 -6.55 -3.40
N ALA A 8 -8.33 -6.39 -3.21
CA ALA A 8 -9.30 -6.71 -4.23
C ALA A 8 -9.13 -5.83 -5.47
N GLY A 9 -8.88 -4.52 -5.28
CA GLY A 9 -8.60 -3.61 -6.37
C GLY A 9 -7.31 -3.96 -7.10
N LEU A 10 -6.25 -4.31 -6.37
CA LEU A 10 -5.00 -4.74 -6.96
C LEU A 10 -5.18 -6.03 -7.77
N THR A 11 -5.87 -7.00 -7.21
CA THR A 11 -6.15 -8.27 -7.88
C THR A 11 -6.95 -8.05 -9.16
N SER A 12 -7.99 -7.21 -9.10
CA SER A 12 -8.82 -6.89 -10.25
C SER A 12 -8.01 -6.22 -11.35
N LEU A 13 -7.12 -5.30 -11.00
CA LEU A 13 -6.25 -4.64 -11.98
C LEU A 13 -5.37 -5.68 -12.70
N VAL A 14 -4.75 -6.59 -11.97
CA VAL A 14 -3.89 -7.62 -12.55
C VAL A 14 -4.67 -8.58 -13.43
N GLN A 15 -5.88 -8.97 -13.02
CA GLN A 15 -6.69 -9.95 -13.74
C GLN A 15 -7.40 -9.39 -14.96
N SER A 16 -7.88 -8.13 -14.89
CA SER A 16 -8.72 -7.56 -15.94
C SER A 16 -7.96 -6.83 -17.03
N THR A 17 -6.70 -6.48 -16.79
CA THR A 17 -5.89 -5.71 -17.75
C THR A 17 -4.99 -6.64 -18.54
N VAL A 18 -5.23 -6.74 -19.85
CA VAL A 18 -4.42 -7.56 -20.76
C VAL A 18 -2.94 -7.17 -20.70
N LYS A 19 -2.65 -5.92 -20.36
CA LYS A 19 -1.29 -5.38 -20.29
C LYS A 19 -0.70 -5.39 -18.88
N ALA A 20 -1.30 -6.09 -17.93
CA ALA A 20 -0.82 -6.15 -16.56
C ALA A 20 0.63 -6.66 -16.48
N GLU A 21 1.01 -7.55 -17.36
CA GLU A 21 2.37 -8.08 -17.45
C GLU A 21 3.43 -7.02 -17.78
N ASN A 22 3.01 -5.86 -18.32
CA ASN A 22 3.89 -4.75 -18.62
C ASN A 22 4.04 -3.76 -17.47
N ILE A 23 3.28 -3.95 -16.40
CA ILE A 23 3.37 -3.10 -15.21
C ILE A 23 4.62 -3.49 -14.43
N ARG A 24 5.47 -2.50 -14.13
CA ARG A 24 6.69 -2.69 -13.37
C ARG A 24 6.64 -2.02 -12.01
N LEU A 25 5.79 -1.01 -11.85
CA LEU A 25 5.71 -0.19 -10.66
C LEU A 25 4.25 0.03 -10.27
N LEU A 26 3.96 -0.16 -9.00
CA LEU A 26 2.68 0.18 -8.41
C LEU A 26 2.93 1.21 -7.31
N ALA A 27 2.38 2.41 -7.48
CA ALA A 27 2.49 3.47 -6.49
C ALA A 27 1.18 3.59 -5.72
N LEU A 28 1.26 3.56 -4.40
CA LEU A 28 0.10 3.55 -3.52
C LEU A 28 0.14 4.73 -2.56
N ASP A 29 -0.99 5.39 -2.38
CA ASP A 29 -1.21 6.29 -1.27
C ASP A 29 -1.51 5.47 -0.01
N VAL A 30 -1.42 6.08 1.16
CA VAL A 30 -1.66 5.39 2.44
C VAL A 30 -3.05 5.70 2.96
N ASP A 31 -3.32 6.95 3.31
CA ASP A 31 -4.55 7.31 4.00
C ASP A 31 -5.76 7.16 3.07
N GLY A 32 -6.69 6.31 3.47
CA GLY A 32 -7.88 6.02 2.67
C GLY A 32 -7.67 5.03 1.53
N VAL A 33 -6.44 4.59 1.27
CA VAL A 33 -6.09 3.60 0.25
C VAL A 33 -5.62 2.31 0.91
N LEU A 34 -4.55 2.37 1.69
CA LEU A 34 -4.06 1.24 2.46
C LEU A 34 -4.64 1.19 3.87
N THR A 35 -5.26 2.27 4.31
CA THR A 35 -5.97 2.36 5.59
C THR A 35 -7.44 2.66 5.33
N ASP A 36 -8.24 2.64 6.42
CA ASP A 36 -9.65 3.02 6.37
C ASP A 36 -9.88 4.54 6.34
N GLY A 37 -8.82 5.33 6.35
CA GLY A 37 -8.91 6.78 6.34
C GLY A 37 -9.18 7.40 7.69
N GLY A 38 -9.39 6.61 8.74
CA GLY A 38 -9.65 7.11 10.08
C GLY A 38 -8.40 7.72 10.71
N LEU A 39 -8.61 8.76 11.51
CA LEU A 39 -7.57 9.39 12.28
C LEU A 39 -7.72 9.00 13.74
N TYR A 40 -6.71 8.33 14.27
CA TYR A 40 -6.66 7.91 15.68
C TYR A 40 -5.65 8.80 16.38
N ILE A 41 -6.14 9.87 17.01
CA ILE A 41 -5.30 10.94 17.56
C ILE A 41 -5.35 10.93 19.08
N GLY A 42 -4.19 10.85 19.70
CA GLY A 42 -4.00 11.05 21.13
C GLY A 42 -3.41 12.41 21.42
N ALA A 43 -3.10 12.68 22.68
CA ALA A 43 -2.53 13.95 23.11
C ALA A 43 -1.18 14.26 22.46
N GLY A 44 -0.41 13.23 22.12
CA GLY A 44 0.90 13.38 21.48
C GLY A 44 0.87 13.30 19.96
N GLY A 45 -0.33 13.26 19.34
CA GLY A 45 -0.48 13.16 17.90
C GLY A 45 -1.12 11.85 17.48
N GLU A 46 -0.87 11.43 16.27
CA GLU A 46 -1.46 10.19 15.74
C GLU A 46 -0.92 8.96 16.47
N THR A 47 -1.83 8.10 16.92
CA THR A 47 -1.49 6.93 17.75
C THR A 47 -1.48 5.63 16.97
N SER A 48 -2.32 5.51 15.94
CA SER A 48 -2.44 4.26 15.19
C SER A 48 -3.08 4.48 13.83
N LYS A 49 -2.92 3.47 12.97
CA LYS A 49 -3.60 3.37 11.68
C LYS A 49 -4.11 1.94 11.55
N ARG A 50 -5.21 1.80 10.85
CA ARG A 50 -5.78 0.48 10.59
C ARG A 50 -5.48 0.06 9.16
N PHE A 51 -4.62 -0.95 9.02
CA PHE A 51 -4.27 -1.53 7.74
C PHE A 51 -5.07 -2.81 7.50
N ASN A 52 -5.22 -3.18 6.24
CA ASN A 52 -5.91 -4.40 5.85
C ASN A 52 -4.90 -5.53 5.63
N VAL A 53 -5.13 -6.66 6.26
CA VAL A 53 -4.24 -7.83 6.17
C VAL A 53 -4.17 -8.36 4.74
N GLN A 54 -5.30 -8.34 4.02
CA GLN A 54 -5.36 -8.84 2.64
C GLN A 54 -4.54 -7.95 1.69
N ASP A 55 -4.57 -6.65 1.90
CA ASP A 55 -3.71 -5.72 1.15
C ASP A 55 -2.24 -6.05 1.37
N GLY A 56 -1.86 -6.32 2.60
CA GLY A 56 -0.48 -6.67 2.93
C GLY A 56 -0.04 -7.95 2.23
N LEU A 57 -0.91 -8.95 2.20
CA LEU A 57 -0.61 -10.20 1.50
C LEU A 57 -0.44 -9.98 0.00
N ALA A 58 -1.34 -9.22 -0.62
CA ALA A 58 -1.27 -8.94 -2.05
C ALA A 58 0.00 -8.17 -2.41
N ILE A 59 0.37 -7.18 -1.60
CA ILE A 59 1.59 -6.40 -1.80
C ILE A 59 2.83 -7.30 -1.70
N SER A 60 2.90 -8.14 -0.67
CA SER A 60 4.01 -9.06 -0.49
C SER A 60 4.14 -10.03 -1.66
N CYS A 61 3.02 -10.54 -2.16
CA CYS A 61 3.00 -11.42 -3.32
C CYS A 61 3.47 -10.69 -4.58
N ALA A 62 3.03 -9.46 -4.78
CA ALA A 62 3.43 -8.66 -5.94
C ALA A 62 4.94 -8.42 -5.93
N ILE A 63 5.51 -8.07 -4.79
CA ILE A 63 6.95 -7.83 -4.65
C ILE A 63 7.73 -9.12 -4.95
N ARG A 64 7.27 -10.26 -4.46
CA ARG A 64 7.92 -11.55 -4.74
C ARG A 64 7.86 -11.93 -6.21
N ASN A 65 6.93 -11.35 -6.95
CA ASN A 65 6.80 -11.56 -8.40
C ASN A 65 7.40 -10.39 -9.20
N ASN A 66 8.37 -9.70 -8.61
CA ASN A 66 9.20 -8.70 -9.26
C ASN A 66 8.47 -7.38 -9.61
N LEU A 67 7.33 -7.12 -8.99
CA LEU A 67 6.69 -5.83 -9.09
C LEU A 67 7.33 -4.89 -8.06
N ILE A 68 7.67 -3.68 -8.48
CA ILE A 68 8.13 -2.65 -7.56
C ILE A 68 6.88 -1.99 -6.98
N VAL A 69 6.77 -1.98 -5.65
CA VAL A 69 5.69 -1.31 -4.96
C VAL A 69 6.28 -0.14 -4.18
N ALA A 70 5.73 1.04 -4.41
CA ALA A 70 6.15 2.27 -3.73
C ALA A 70 4.99 2.88 -2.97
N ILE A 71 5.29 3.52 -1.86
CA ILE A 71 4.33 4.34 -1.13
C ILE A 71 4.64 5.80 -1.43
N ILE A 72 3.60 6.56 -1.80
CA ILE A 72 3.68 8.00 -1.97
C ILE A 72 2.68 8.60 -0.99
N THR A 73 3.17 9.34 0.01
CA THR A 73 2.30 9.88 1.05
C THR A 73 2.73 11.27 1.46
N GLY A 74 1.75 12.13 1.72
CA GLY A 74 1.98 13.45 2.29
C GLY A 74 2.25 13.42 3.79
N ARG A 75 2.04 12.27 4.44
CA ARG A 75 2.22 12.08 5.87
C ARG A 75 3.12 10.88 6.12
N GLN A 76 4.41 11.12 6.20
CA GLN A 76 5.31 10.06 6.63
C GLN A 76 5.23 9.91 8.15
N SER A 77 5.19 8.68 8.60
CA SER A 77 5.17 8.37 10.02
C SER A 77 5.90 7.07 10.27
N GLU A 78 6.31 6.88 11.51
CA GLU A 78 6.93 5.64 11.94
C GLU A 78 5.99 4.45 11.73
N ILE A 79 4.68 4.65 11.90
CA ILE A 79 3.65 3.62 11.70
C ILE A 79 3.68 3.14 10.25
N VAL A 80 3.72 4.07 9.29
CA VAL A 80 3.78 3.75 7.86
C VAL A 80 5.08 3.02 7.53
N CYS A 81 6.21 3.50 8.04
CA CYS A 81 7.50 2.86 7.80
C CYS A 81 7.53 1.43 8.34
N ARG A 82 6.98 1.22 9.53
CA ARG A 82 6.89 -0.11 10.13
C ARG A 82 6.04 -1.06 9.28
N ARG A 83 4.85 -0.60 8.88
CA ARG A 83 3.97 -1.43 8.06
C ARG A 83 4.60 -1.74 6.70
N ALA A 84 5.22 -0.75 6.07
CA ALA A 84 5.92 -0.94 4.81
C ALA A 84 6.99 -2.03 4.92
N ALA A 85 7.78 -1.98 5.98
CA ALA A 85 8.82 -2.99 6.22
C ALA A 85 8.21 -4.38 6.39
N GLU A 86 7.09 -4.50 7.10
CA GLU A 86 6.41 -5.78 7.32
C GLU A 86 5.97 -6.43 6.00
N VAL A 87 5.50 -5.64 5.05
CA VAL A 87 5.01 -6.18 3.77
C VAL A 87 6.08 -6.18 2.67
N GLY A 88 7.27 -5.67 2.95
CA GLY A 88 8.39 -5.72 2.01
C GLY A 88 8.57 -4.49 1.14
N ILE A 89 7.86 -3.41 1.41
CA ILE A 89 8.01 -2.16 0.67
C ILE A 89 9.26 -1.43 1.16
N THR A 90 10.16 -1.08 0.24
CA THR A 90 11.38 -0.32 0.54
C THR A 90 11.33 1.10 -0.01
N GLU A 91 10.40 1.40 -0.91
CA GLU A 91 10.28 2.68 -1.60
C GLU A 91 9.17 3.51 -0.99
N ILE A 92 9.53 4.52 -0.19
CA ILE A 92 8.58 5.42 0.48
C ILE A 92 8.98 6.86 0.14
N TYR A 93 8.03 7.61 -0.40
CA TYR A 93 8.23 9.00 -0.81
C TYR A 93 7.21 9.94 -0.20
#